data_0bd7680733d159898e47ed15f7c27d4c
#
_entry.id   0bd7680733d159898e47ed15f7c27d4c
#
_cell.length_a   1.000
_cell.length_b   1.000
_cell.length_c   1.000
_cell.angle_alpha   90.00
_cell.angle_beta   90.00
_cell.angle_gamma   90.00
#
_symmetry.space_group_name_H-M   'P 1'
#
loop_
_entity.id
_entity.type
_entity.pdbx_description
1 polymer ?
#
loop_
_entity_poly.entity_id
_entity_poly.type
_entity_poly.pdbx_seq_one_letter_code
_entity_poly.pdbx_strand_id
1 'polypeptide(L)'
;MKGLIDLSLVNGIWTLKLSMIQTVALAIVTLYLGEFIKKHSSFLQRVSMPAPAVGGLPFAFLCAFLSYYKVVNITFDGALQSFLMLAFFTTIGLMASLNVLKKGGVAIIFFWIVCTIWIVFQNGAGIIIAKAMGIEPIFGIMAGSVSMMGGLGTAGAFGPHVEELTGVPGVASAAIAAATFGMVAGTLLGAPVGDRIIKMHNVPTPVDHPELLEADGIDINESDSESKLFDLQSLMHVIAFVGISLGLGTLVSAALSSVFGPLPAYIGAMIVGACIRNYADFTGHISINGAALDAVSNVSLSIFVTMAINSLKLAQLVDLALPLMAILAAQMVLITIFAYLIYWLFKRNYDSVMLGAGAIGFGLGATPNALVNMLSLASKYGPSPKAWLVVSLVGAFLIDFTNAFLITFMAKLI
;
A
#
# COMPACT_ATOMS: atom_id res chain seq x y z
N MET A 1 32.48 -13.20 24.82
CA MET A 1 31.74 -12.53 23.74
C MET A 1 30.73 -13.44 23.00
N LYS A 2 30.17 -14.46 23.66
CA LYS A 2 29.03 -15.24 23.12
C LYS A 2 27.78 -14.42 23.36
N GLY A 3 27.18 -13.83 22.32
CA GLY A 3 25.89 -13.15 22.43
C GLY A 3 25.69 -11.85 21.65
N LEU A 4 26.76 -11.25 21.06
CA LEU A 4 26.62 -10.01 20.31
C LEU A 4 26.49 -10.22 18.78
N ILE A 5 27.07 -11.28 18.24
CA ILE A 5 27.02 -11.63 16.81
C ILE A 5 26.90 -13.14 16.75
N ASP A 6 25.79 -13.64 16.22
CA ASP A 6 25.57 -15.07 15.96
C ASP A 6 26.11 -15.37 14.55
N LEU A 7 27.37 -15.79 14.48
CA LEU A 7 28.05 -16.14 13.25
C LEU A 7 28.27 -17.66 13.24
N SER A 8 27.64 -18.35 12.30
CA SER A 8 27.74 -19.79 12.14
C SER A 8 28.18 -20.17 10.72
N LEU A 9 28.88 -21.28 10.57
CA LEU A 9 29.23 -21.79 9.26
C LEU A 9 28.14 -22.79 8.84
N VAL A 10 27.33 -22.44 7.85
CA VAL A 10 26.26 -23.27 7.31
C VAL A 10 26.58 -23.60 5.85
N ASN A 11 26.69 -24.89 5.52
CA ASN A 11 27.03 -25.37 4.17
C ASN A 11 28.28 -24.70 3.56
N GLY A 12 29.31 -24.43 4.41
CA GLY A 12 30.55 -23.81 3.97
C GLY A 12 30.49 -22.29 3.73
N ILE A 13 29.39 -21.64 4.07
CA ILE A 13 29.23 -20.19 3.97
C ILE A 13 29.01 -19.61 5.38
N TRP A 14 29.70 -18.53 5.68
CA TRP A 14 29.47 -17.79 6.91
C TRP A 14 28.06 -17.22 6.92
N THR A 15 27.25 -17.56 7.92
CA THR A 15 25.90 -17.05 8.10
C THR A 15 25.86 -16.16 9.33
N LEU A 16 25.55 -14.88 9.11
CA LEU A 16 25.36 -13.86 10.12
C LEU A 16 23.87 -13.77 10.46
N LYS A 17 23.48 -14.18 11.66
CA LYS A 17 22.10 -14.06 12.14
C LYS A 17 21.97 -12.80 12.99
N LEU A 18 21.19 -11.84 12.48
CA LEU A 18 20.88 -10.61 13.20
C LEU A 18 19.72 -10.87 14.18
N SER A 19 19.91 -10.40 15.43
CA SER A 19 18.82 -10.39 16.41
C SER A 19 17.75 -9.37 16.04
N MET A 20 16.58 -9.45 16.68
CA MET A 20 15.46 -8.49 16.49
C MET A 20 15.94 -7.04 16.61
N ILE A 21 16.73 -6.68 17.65
CA ILE A 21 17.21 -5.32 17.86
C ILE A 21 18.16 -4.87 16.76
N GLN A 22 19.08 -5.75 16.31
CA GLN A 22 20.01 -5.46 15.22
C GLN A 22 19.30 -5.30 13.89
N THR A 23 18.29 -6.12 13.63
CA THR A 23 17.48 -6.04 12.40
C THR A 23 16.74 -4.70 12.31
N VAL A 24 16.15 -4.24 13.43
CA VAL A 24 15.48 -2.93 13.50
C VAL A 24 16.46 -1.78 13.35
N ALA A 25 17.58 -1.82 14.07
CA ALA A 25 18.60 -0.78 13.96
C ALA A 25 19.10 -0.64 12.53
N LEU A 26 19.35 -1.76 11.85
CA LEU A 26 19.75 -1.77 10.44
C LEU A 26 18.63 -1.21 9.54
N ALA A 27 17.37 -1.58 9.78
CA ALA A 27 16.24 -1.04 9.02
C ALA A 27 16.12 0.49 9.18
N ILE A 28 16.31 1.01 10.39
CA ILE A 28 16.31 2.46 10.63
C ILE A 28 17.47 3.13 9.87
N VAL A 29 18.68 2.57 9.90
CA VAL A 29 19.84 3.11 9.17
C VAL A 29 19.57 3.12 7.66
N THR A 30 19.07 2.02 7.09
CA THR A 30 18.75 1.96 5.65
C THR A 30 17.59 2.86 5.28
N LEU A 31 16.59 3.06 6.15
CA LEU A 31 15.49 4.00 5.96
C LEU A 31 16.01 5.45 5.86
N TYR A 32 16.81 5.89 6.82
CA TYR A 32 17.38 7.24 6.81
C TYR A 32 18.36 7.46 5.65
N LEU A 33 19.12 6.43 5.27
CA LEU A 33 19.93 6.46 4.04
C LEU A 33 19.04 6.67 2.81
N GLY A 34 17.91 6.00 2.75
CA GLY A 34 16.92 6.18 1.68
C GLY A 34 16.32 7.58 1.63
N GLU A 35 16.00 8.16 2.79
CA GLU A 35 15.53 9.55 2.91
C GLU A 35 16.61 10.53 2.43
N PHE A 36 17.85 10.33 2.86
CA PHE A 36 18.98 11.16 2.44
C PHE A 36 19.18 11.12 0.92
N ILE A 37 19.22 9.92 0.33
CA ILE A 37 19.37 9.75 -1.13
C ILE A 37 18.19 10.41 -1.87
N LYS A 38 16.95 10.17 -1.41
CA LYS A 38 15.75 10.76 -2.01
C LYS A 38 15.79 12.29 -1.98
N LYS A 39 16.21 12.89 -0.85
CA LYS A 39 16.31 14.33 -0.69
C LYS A 39 17.28 14.97 -1.70
N HIS A 40 18.33 14.24 -2.10
CA HIS A 40 19.35 14.73 -3.05
C HIS A 40 19.09 14.32 -4.51
N SER A 41 18.01 13.61 -4.82
CA SER A 41 17.67 13.15 -6.16
C SER A 41 16.30 13.66 -6.60
N SER A 42 16.29 14.66 -7.49
CA SER A 42 15.06 15.19 -8.10
C SER A 42 14.27 14.12 -8.86
N PHE A 43 14.95 13.13 -9.44
CA PHE A 43 14.29 12.01 -10.12
C PHE A 43 13.46 11.17 -9.14
N LEU A 44 14.06 10.73 -8.01
CA LEU A 44 13.38 9.93 -7.00
C LEU A 44 12.22 10.67 -6.34
N GLN A 45 12.34 11.99 -6.19
CA GLN A 45 11.24 12.85 -5.71
C GLN A 45 10.09 12.89 -6.71
N ARG A 46 10.38 13.08 -8.01
CA ARG A 46 9.36 13.14 -9.08
C ARG A 46 8.57 11.85 -9.22
N VAL A 47 9.21 10.69 -9.09
CA VAL A 47 8.54 9.39 -9.15
C VAL A 47 7.95 8.97 -7.81
N SER A 48 7.97 9.84 -6.79
CA SER A 48 7.42 9.61 -5.44
C SER A 48 7.90 8.30 -4.80
N MET A 49 9.13 7.85 -5.13
CA MET A 49 9.65 6.59 -4.63
C MET A 49 9.79 6.63 -3.10
N PRO A 50 9.26 5.63 -2.36
CA PRO A 50 9.30 5.65 -0.90
C PRO A 50 10.72 5.42 -0.38
N ALA A 51 11.08 6.12 0.71
CA ALA A 51 12.39 5.99 1.32
C ALA A 51 12.78 4.55 1.71
N PRO A 52 11.87 3.70 2.21
CA PRO A 52 12.14 2.28 2.43
C PRO A 52 12.69 1.56 1.21
N ALA A 53 12.14 1.82 0.02
CA ALA A 53 12.60 1.18 -1.21
C ALA A 53 13.95 1.75 -1.67
N VAL A 54 14.14 3.07 -1.57
CA VAL A 54 15.39 3.75 -1.98
C VAL A 54 16.58 3.28 -1.13
N GLY A 55 16.39 3.06 0.17
CA GLY A 55 17.46 2.60 1.05
C GLY A 55 17.58 1.08 1.15
N GLY A 56 16.45 0.38 1.18
CA GLY A 56 16.41 -1.07 1.38
C GLY A 56 16.85 -1.87 0.15
N LEU A 57 16.46 -1.47 -1.08
CA LEU A 57 16.85 -2.21 -2.28
C LEU A 57 18.37 -2.26 -2.50
N PRO A 58 19.14 -1.17 -2.43
CA PRO A 58 20.60 -1.25 -2.53
C PRO A 58 21.21 -2.18 -1.48
N PHE A 59 20.66 -2.18 -0.26
CA PHE A 59 21.10 -3.08 0.79
C PHE A 59 20.74 -4.53 0.49
N ALA A 60 19.53 -4.83 -0.01
CA ALA A 60 19.13 -6.15 -0.44
C ALA A 60 19.99 -6.68 -1.61
N PHE A 61 20.35 -5.80 -2.56
CA PHE A 61 21.31 -6.12 -3.62
C PHE A 61 22.69 -6.46 -3.05
N LEU A 62 23.17 -5.70 -2.07
CA LEU A 62 24.44 -6.02 -1.40
C LEU A 62 24.38 -7.38 -0.71
N CYS A 63 23.30 -7.70 0.00
CA CYS A 63 23.12 -9.01 0.63
C CYS A 63 23.10 -10.14 -0.41
N ALA A 64 22.40 -9.96 -1.52
CA ALA A 64 22.34 -10.93 -2.61
C ALA A 64 23.72 -11.15 -3.25
N PHE A 65 24.47 -10.07 -3.49
CA PHE A 65 25.84 -10.13 -3.99
C PHE A 65 26.76 -10.90 -3.06
N LEU A 66 26.75 -10.58 -1.78
CA LEU A 66 27.59 -11.28 -0.77
C LEU A 66 27.24 -12.77 -0.65
N SER A 67 25.95 -13.09 -0.75
CA SER A 67 25.48 -14.48 -0.73
C SER A 67 25.87 -15.25 -2.01
N TYR A 68 25.78 -14.61 -3.19
CA TYR A 68 26.13 -15.19 -4.48
C TYR A 68 27.62 -15.57 -4.55
N TYR A 69 28.48 -14.69 -4.07
CA TYR A 69 29.93 -14.95 -3.99
C TYR A 69 30.34 -15.79 -2.78
N LYS A 70 29.36 -16.34 -2.02
CA LYS A 70 29.59 -17.18 -0.84
C LYS A 70 30.45 -16.53 0.25
N VAL A 71 30.45 -15.19 0.33
CA VAL A 71 31.19 -14.42 1.34
C VAL A 71 30.49 -14.51 2.68
N VAL A 72 29.23 -14.09 2.72
CA VAL A 72 28.40 -14.15 3.92
C VAL A 72 26.92 -14.18 3.53
N ASN A 73 26.13 -14.97 4.26
CA ASN A 73 24.68 -14.96 4.19
C ASN A 73 24.13 -14.24 5.44
N ILE A 74 23.26 -13.24 5.25
CA ILE A 74 22.67 -12.48 6.34
C ILE A 74 21.22 -12.93 6.52
N THR A 75 20.87 -13.31 7.75
CA THR A 75 19.49 -13.67 8.11
C THR A 75 18.96 -12.71 9.15
N PHE A 76 17.67 -12.37 9.03
CA PHE A 76 17.01 -11.32 9.79
C PHE A 76 15.94 -11.92 10.71
N ASP A 77 15.78 -11.33 11.90
CA ASP A 77 14.67 -11.64 12.78
C ASP A 77 13.43 -10.83 12.39
N GLY A 78 12.34 -11.50 12.08
CA GLY A 78 11.08 -10.87 11.62
C GLY A 78 10.05 -10.55 12.71
N ALA A 79 10.36 -10.80 13.99
CA ALA A 79 9.37 -10.65 15.06
C ALA A 79 8.80 -9.23 15.16
N LEU A 80 9.68 -8.22 15.15
CA LEU A 80 9.24 -6.82 15.22
C LEU A 80 8.66 -6.33 13.88
N GLN A 81 9.10 -6.88 12.75
CA GLN A 81 8.46 -6.63 11.45
C GLN A 81 6.99 -7.02 11.49
N SER A 82 6.68 -8.22 11.98
CA SER A 82 5.30 -8.70 12.12
C SER A 82 4.48 -7.85 13.07
N PHE A 83 5.05 -7.43 14.21
CA PHE A 83 4.38 -6.53 15.16
C PHE A 83 4.04 -5.16 14.54
N LEU A 84 4.99 -4.53 13.88
CA LEU A 84 4.80 -3.22 13.24
C LEU A 84 3.83 -3.29 12.05
N MET A 85 3.83 -4.41 11.32
CA MET A 85 2.84 -4.71 10.30
C MET A 85 1.41 -4.76 10.90
N LEU A 86 1.24 -5.49 11.99
CA LEU A 86 -0.03 -5.56 12.71
C LEU A 86 -0.47 -4.17 13.20
N ALA A 87 0.44 -3.39 13.75
CA ALA A 87 0.18 -2.01 14.20
C ALA A 87 -0.29 -1.13 13.02
N PHE A 88 0.39 -1.20 11.88
CA PHE A 88 0.00 -0.48 10.66
C PHE A 88 -1.42 -0.82 10.21
N PHE A 89 -1.75 -2.10 10.04
CA PHE A 89 -3.11 -2.50 9.63
C PHE A 89 -4.17 -2.15 10.67
N THR A 90 -3.81 -2.14 11.94
CA THR A 90 -4.71 -1.65 13.01
C THR A 90 -5.05 -0.17 12.83
N THR A 91 -4.06 0.66 12.45
CA THR A 91 -4.31 2.09 12.18
C THR A 91 -5.25 2.28 10.99
N ILE A 92 -5.15 1.44 9.94
CA ILE A 92 -6.11 1.45 8.83
C ILE A 92 -7.54 1.19 9.36
N GLY A 93 -7.71 0.22 10.26
CA GLY A 93 -8.99 -0.01 10.93
C GLY A 93 -9.49 1.21 11.69
N LEU A 94 -8.62 1.85 12.48
CA LEU A 94 -8.95 3.07 13.24
C LEU A 94 -9.24 4.30 12.35
N MET A 95 -8.84 4.31 11.09
CA MET A 95 -9.22 5.33 10.09
C MET A 95 -10.60 5.08 9.50
N ALA A 96 -11.15 3.86 9.60
CA ALA A 96 -12.39 3.43 8.93
C ALA A 96 -13.66 3.99 9.62
N SER A 97 -13.96 5.27 9.40
CA SER A 97 -15.11 5.99 9.95
C SER A 97 -16.32 5.94 9.01
N LEU A 98 -17.44 5.41 9.51
CA LEU A 98 -18.73 5.44 8.81
C LEU A 98 -19.31 6.86 8.68
N ASN A 99 -18.98 7.77 9.61
CA ASN A 99 -19.42 9.16 9.53
C ASN A 99 -18.74 9.88 8.37
N VAL A 100 -17.45 9.63 8.14
CA VAL A 100 -16.71 10.16 6.99
C VAL A 100 -17.27 9.58 5.69
N LEU A 101 -17.58 8.29 5.67
CA LEU A 101 -18.19 7.63 4.53
C LEU A 101 -19.56 8.25 4.17
N LYS A 102 -20.39 8.56 5.17
CA LYS A 102 -21.69 9.20 4.96
C LYS A 102 -21.56 10.63 4.38
N LYS A 103 -20.55 11.40 4.80
CA LYS A 103 -20.31 12.77 4.29
C LYS A 103 -19.97 12.78 2.79
N GLY A 104 -19.26 11.77 2.31
CA GLY A 104 -18.88 11.65 0.89
C GLY A 104 -19.97 11.10 -0.04
N GLY A 105 -21.08 10.64 0.51
CA GLY A 105 -22.29 10.28 -0.22
C GLY A 105 -22.13 9.08 -1.17
N VAL A 106 -23.08 8.98 -2.11
CA VAL A 106 -23.20 7.86 -3.05
C VAL A 106 -21.97 7.72 -3.97
N ALA A 107 -21.28 8.83 -4.26
CA ALA A 107 -20.11 8.80 -5.15
C ALA A 107 -18.95 7.98 -4.58
N ILE A 108 -18.68 8.07 -3.25
CA ILE A 108 -17.65 7.28 -2.59
C ILE A 108 -18.01 5.80 -2.64
N ILE A 109 -19.25 5.45 -2.29
CA ILE A 109 -19.71 4.05 -2.26
C ILE A 109 -19.61 3.44 -3.67
N PHE A 110 -20.09 4.16 -4.68
CA PHE A 110 -20.04 3.69 -6.06
C PHE A 110 -18.60 3.52 -6.56
N PHE A 111 -17.73 4.49 -6.29
CA PHE A 111 -16.31 4.42 -6.66
C PHE A 111 -15.60 3.27 -5.93
N TRP A 112 -15.87 3.08 -4.64
CA TRP A 112 -15.35 1.97 -3.86
C TRP A 112 -15.77 0.61 -4.42
N ILE A 113 -17.07 0.42 -4.79
CA ILE A 113 -17.55 -0.81 -5.41
C ILE A 113 -16.84 -1.07 -6.74
N VAL A 114 -16.71 -0.04 -7.59
CA VAL A 114 -16.01 -0.14 -8.89
C VAL A 114 -14.54 -0.54 -8.70
N CYS A 115 -13.85 0.06 -7.72
CA CYS A 115 -12.47 -0.31 -7.39
C CYS A 115 -12.37 -1.71 -6.77
N THR A 116 -13.35 -2.13 -5.98
CA THR A 116 -13.41 -3.48 -5.40
C THR A 116 -13.57 -4.55 -6.50
N ILE A 117 -14.44 -4.31 -7.47
CA ILE A 117 -14.58 -5.18 -8.65
C ILE A 117 -13.27 -5.22 -9.43
N TRP A 118 -12.59 -4.08 -9.55
CA TRP A 118 -11.31 -3.98 -10.23
C TRP A 118 -10.22 -4.85 -9.60
N ILE A 119 -10.17 -5.00 -8.28
CA ILE A 119 -9.27 -5.93 -7.58
C ILE A 119 -9.38 -7.35 -8.14
N VAL A 120 -10.60 -7.82 -8.37
CA VAL A 120 -10.84 -9.16 -8.91
C VAL A 120 -10.27 -9.29 -10.33
N PHE A 121 -10.45 -8.26 -11.17
CA PHE A 121 -9.87 -8.22 -12.51
C PHE A 121 -8.34 -8.19 -12.50
N GLN A 122 -7.72 -7.40 -11.62
CA GLN A 122 -6.27 -7.37 -11.48
C GLN A 122 -5.70 -8.75 -11.12
N ASN A 123 -6.28 -9.40 -10.14
CA ASN A 123 -5.84 -10.73 -9.72
C ASN A 123 -6.12 -11.78 -10.80
N GLY A 124 -7.31 -11.74 -11.41
CA GLY A 124 -7.67 -12.66 -12.48
C GLY A 124 -6.71 -12.57 -13.68
N ALA A 125 -6.39 -11.36 -14.11
CA ALA A 125 -5.42 -11.15 -15.19
C ALA A 125 -4.03 -11.66 -14.80
N GLY A 126 -3.57 -11.35 -13.59
CA GLY A 126 -2.29 -11.84 -13.08
C GLY A 126 -2.22 -13.37 -13.05
N ILE A 127 -3.26 -14.04 -12.56
CA ILE A 127 -3.37 -15.51 -12.51
C ILE A 127 -3.32 -16.12 -13.93
N ILE A 128 -4.07 -15.55 -14.87
CA ILE A 128 -4.12 -16.04 -16.26
C ILE A 128 -2.73 -15.95 -16.90
N ILE A 129 -2.03 -14.83 -16.71
CA ILE A 129 -0.70 -14.63 -17.28
C ILE A 129 0.32 -15.53 -16.59
N ALA A 130 0.27 -15.67 -15.25
CA ALA A 130 1.14 -16.57 -14.51
C ALA A 130 1.03 -18.02 -15.03
N LYS A 131 -0.21 -18.53 -15.19
CA LYS A 131 -0.48 -19.85 -15.78
C LYS A 131 0.04 -19.97 -17.22
N ALA A 132 -0.17 -18.94 -18.03
CA ALA A 132 0.30 -18.93 -19.42
C ALA A 132 1.84 -18.93 -19.54
N MET A 133 2.51 -18.34 -18.55
CA MET A 133 3.97 -18.29 -18.45
C MET A 133 4.59 -19.50 -17.71
N GLY A 134 3.77 -20.45 -17.24
CA GLY A 134 4.21 -21.66 -16.58
C GLY A 134 4.74 -21.46 -15.15
N ILE A 135 4.35 -20.40 -14.48
CA ILE A 135 4.67 -20.14 -13.08
C ILE A 135 3.44 -20.35 -12.18
N GLU A 136 3.68 -20.53 -10.89
CA GLU A 136 2.61 -20.69 -9.89
C GLU A 136 1.61 -19.52 -9.94
N PRO A 137 0.30 -19.78 -9.97
CA PRO A 137 -0.74 -18.74 -10.06
C PRO A 137 -0.68 -17.71 -8.95
N ILE A 138 -0.12 -18.08 -7.80
CA ILE A 138 0.03 -17.20 -6.65
C ILE A 138 0.87 -15.95 -6.97
N PHE A 139 1.86 -16.05 -7.86
CA PHE A 139 2.61 -14.90 -8.34
C PHE A 139 1.73 -13.89 -9.08
N GLY A 140 0.66 -14.36 -9.73
CA GLY A 140 -0.33 -13.50 -10.37
C GLY A 140 -1.12 -12.64 -9.38
N ILE A 141 -1.46 -13.17 -8.20
CA ILE A 141 -2.09 -12.42 -7.11
C ILE A 141 -1.06 -11.45 -6.48
N MET A 142 0.17 -11.93 -6.27
CA MET A 142 1.23 -11.11 -5.70
C MET A 142 1.59 -9.91 -6.57
N ALA A 143 1.71 -10.08 -7.87
CA ALA A 143 1.90 -8.99 -8.85
C ALA A 143 0.56 -8.37 -9.33
N GLY A 144 -0.56 -8.83 -8.80
CA GLY A 144 -1.90 -8.27 -8.95
C GLY A 144 -2.23 -7.27 -7.82
N SER A 145 -3.40 -7.44 -7.21
CA SER A 145 -3.90 -6.46 -6.22
C SER A 145 -3.05 -6.36 -4.95
N VAL A 146 -2.32 -7.42 -4.57
CA VAL A 146 -1.42 -7.37 -3.40
C VAL A 146 -0.42 -6.24 -3.54
N SER A 147 0.23 -6.15 -4.69
CA SER A 147 1.29 -5.16 -4.94
C SER A 147 0.77 -3.89 -5.61
N MET A 148 -0.19 -4.04 -6.54
CA MET A 148 -0.67 -2.91 -7.32
C MET A 148 -1.64 -2.02 -6.53
N MET A 149 -2.66 -2.61 -5.91
CA MET A 149 -3.66 -1.87 -5.13
C MET A 149 -3.20 -1.64 -3.68
N GLY A 150 -2.58 -2.65 -3.07
CA GLY A 150 -2.15 -2.59 -1.67
C GLY A 150 -0.74 -2.02 -1.46
N GLY A 151 0.04 -1.86 -2.54
CA GLY A 151 1.39 -1.30 -2.49
C GLY A 151 2.37 -2.08 -1.62
N LEU A 152 3.43 -1.40 -1.16
CA LEU A 152 4.49 -2.02 -0.34
C LEU A 152 3.99 -2.52 1.02
N GLY A 153 2.97 -1.88 1.58
CA GLY A 153 2.39 -2.29 2.87
C GLY A 153 1.77 -3.69 2.78
N THR A 154 0.87 -3.86 1.84
CA THR A 154 0.18 -5.14 1.62
C THR A 154 1.15 -6.20 1.07
N ALA A 155 2.05 -5.84 0.15
CA ALA A 155 3.09 -6.75 -0.35
C ALA A 155 4.01 -7.26 0.76
N GLY A 156 4.46 -6.37 1.65
CA GLY A 156 5.31 -6.72 2.79
C GLY A 156 4.60 -7.57 3.86
N ALA A 157 3.28 -7.47 3.94
CA ALA A 157 2.46 -8.25 4.86
C ALA A 157 2.06 -9.62 4.31
N PHE A 158 1.45 -9.63 3.13
CA PHE A 158 0.94 -10.85 2.52
C PHE A 158 2.04 -11.71 1.90
N GLY A 159 3.09 -11.11 1.33
CA GLY A 159 4.17 -11.84 0.68
C GLY A 159 4.77 -12.92 1.58
N PRO A 160 5.35 -12.59 2.74
CA PRO A 160 5.91 -13.58 3.65
C PRO A 160 4.88 -14.61 4.18
N HIS A 161 3.67 -14.13 4.50
CA HIS A 161 2.59 -14.99 5.00
C HIS A 161 2.16 -16.03 3.96
N VAL A 162 2.01 -15.63 2.71
CA VAL A 162 1.62 -16.52 1.62
C VAL A 162 2.78 -17.44 1.23
N GLU A 163 4.04 -16.96 1.26
CA GLU A 163 5.22 -17.79 1.05
C GLU A 163 5.31 -18.93 2.08
N GLU A 164 5.01 -18.63 3.35
CA GLU A 164 4.97 -19.61 4.43
C GLU A 164 3.82 -20.63 4.24
N LEU A 165 2.62 -20.15 3.90
CA LEU A 165 1.45 -21.01 3.71
C LEU A 165 1.56 -21.94 2.50
N THR A 166 2.09 -21.45 1.39
CA THR A 166 2.17 -22.19 0.13
C THR A 166 3.45 -23.00 -0.02
N GLY A 167 4.50 -22.63 0.72
CA GLY A 167 5.84 -23.20 0.55
C GLY A 167 6.52 -22.80 -0.77
N VAL A 168 5.93 -21.91 -1.57
CA VAL A 168 6.46 -21.45 -2.87
C VAL A 168 7.52 -20.39 -2.63
N PRO A 169 8.80 -20.63 -2.97
CA PRO A 169 9.87 -19.69 -2.70
C PRO A 169 9.80 -18.46 -3.62
N GLY A 170 10.15 -17.30 -3.10
CA GLY A 170 10.23 -16.05 -3.89
C GLY A 170 8.92 -15.24 -3.95
N VAL A 171 7.84 -15.73 -3.36
CA VAL A 171 6.52 -15.04 -3.34
C VAL A 171 6.62 -13.68 -2.66
N ALA A 172 7.29 -13.60 -1.50
CA ALA A 172 7.50 -12.35 -0.78
C ALA A 172 8.35 -11.37 -1.59
N SER A 173 9.42 -11.85 -2.18
CA SER A 173 10.32 -11.04 -3.00
C SER A 173 9.63 -10.53 -4.27
N ALA A 174 8.83 -11.37 -4.93
CA ALA A 174 8.04 -10.99 -6.12
C ALA A 174 7.00 -9.90 -5.78
N ALA A 175 6.29 -10.04 -4.66
CA ALA A 175 5.30 -9.05 -4.22
C ALA A 175 5.95 -7.68 -3.99
N ILE A 176 7.06 -7.61 -3.27
CA ILE A 176 7.72 -6.32 -2.98
C ILE A 176 8.34 -5.70 -4.25
N ALA A 177 8.95 -6.52 -5.12
CA ALA A 177 9.48 -6.04 -6.39
C ALA A 177 8.38 -5.48 -7.28
N ALA A 178 7.23 -6.18 -7.39
CA ALA A 178 6.07 -5.73 -8.12
C ALA A 178 5.50 -4.42 -7.54
N ALA A 179 5.37 -4.32 -6.22
CA ALA A 179 4.88 -3.10 -5.57
C ALA A 179 5.81 -1.90 -5.81
N THR A 180 7.12 -2.11 -5.74
CA THR A 180 8.11 -1.06 -6.03
C THR A 180 8.00 -0.56 -7.46
N PHE A 181 7.87 -1.47 -8.43
CA PHE A 181 7.63 -1.14 -9.83
C PHE A 181 6.32 -0.36 -9.99
N GLY A 182 5.24 -0.87 -9.39
CA GLY A 182 3.91 -0.29 -9.47
C GLY A 182 3.87 1.16 -8.98
N MET A 183 4.55 1.47 -7.87
CA MET A 183 4.62 2.83 -7.33
C MET A 183 5.24 3.82 -8.31
N VAL A 184 6.33 3.42 -9.00
CA VAL A 184 6.95 4.25 -10.04
C VAL A 184 6.01 4.41 -11.24
N ALA A 185 5.47 3.30 -11.74
CA ALA A 185 4.56 3.28 -12.88
C ALA A 185 3.28 4.08 -12.61
N GLY A 186 2.68 3.92 -11.43
CA GLY A 186 1.47 4.62 -11.01
C GLY A 186 1.64 6.14 -10.97
N THR A 187 2.79 6.62 -10.48
CA THR A 187 3.10 8.06 -10.48
C THR A 187 3.31 8.62 -11.89
N LEU A 188 3.91 7.84 -12.78
CA LEU A 188 4.23 8.30 -14.13
C LEU A 188 3.05 8.23 -15.10
N LEU A 189 2.07 7.36 -14.88
CA LEU A 189 0.98 7.10 -15.81
C LEU A 189 -0.26 7.96 -15.58
N GLY A 190 -0.62 8.26 -14.34
CA GLY A 190 -1.93 8.80 -14.03
C GLY A 190 -2.20 10.17 -14.64
N ALA A 191 -1.28 11.12 -14.48
CA ALA A 191 -1.44 12.46 -15.03
C ALA A 191 -1.41 12.49 -16.58
N PRO A 192 -0.48 11.81 -17.29
CA PRO A 192 -0.52 11.72 -18.75
C PRO A 192 -1.79 11.08 -19.32
N VAL A 193 -2.30 10.04 -18.68
CA VAL A 193 -3.56 9.40 -19.10
C VAL A 193 -4.74 10.37 -18.90
N GLY A 194 -4.83 11.06 -17.77
CA GLY A 194 -5.84 12.07 -17.53
C GLY A 194 -5.77 13.22 -18.53
N ASP A 195 -4.59 13.76 -18.80
CA ASP A 195 -4.36 14.80 -19.82
C ASP A 195 -4.83 14.34 -21.22
N ARG A 196 -4.55 13.08 -21.57
CA ARG A 196 -5.00 12.51 -22.83
C ARG A 196 -6.51 12.39 -22.92
N ILE A 197 -7.19 11.96 -21.85
CA ILE A 197 -8.66 11.87 -21.81
C ILE A 197 -9.28 13.25 -21.99
N ILE A 198 -8.77 14.29 -21.27
CA ILE A 198 -9.26 15.66 -21.38
C ILE A 198 -9.18 16.15 -22.83
N LYS A 199 -8.00 16.02 -23.44
CA LYS A 199 -7.76 16.48 -24.81
C LYS A 199 -8.56 15.71 -25.86
N MET A 200 -8.66 14.38 -25.73
CA MET A 200 -9.34 13.53 -26.71
C MET A 200 -10.86 13.73 -26.70
N HIS A 201 -11.43 14.04 -25.54
CA HIS A 201 -12.87 14.21 -25.39
C HIS A 201 -13.30 15.67 -25.21
N ASN A 202 -12.37 16.64 -25.32
CA ASN A 202 -12.62 18.07 -25.09
C ASN A 202 -13.40 18.32 -23.80
N VAL A 203 -12.95 17.71 -22.69
CA VAL A 203 -13.63 17.78 -21.39
C VAL A 203 -13.53 19.20 -20.85
N PRO A 204 -14.65 19.87 -20.53
CA PRO A 204 -14.64 21.19 -19.91
C PRO A 204 -13.88 21.15 -18.57
N THR A 205 -12.98 22.11 -18.37
CA THR A 205 -12.12 22.17 -17.18
C THR A 205 -12.39 23.41 -16.34
N PRO A 206 -12.13 23.41 -15.02
CA PRO A 206 -12.33 24.58 -14.16
C PRO A 206 -11.53 25.82 -14.57
N VAL A 207 -10.41 25.67 -15.26
CA VAL A 207 -9.64 26.82 -15.78
C VAL A 207 -10.38 27.50 -16.92
N ASP A 208 -11.03 26.73 -17.80
CA ASP A 208 -11.81 27.28 -18.93
C ASP A 208 -13.23 27.69 -18.50
N HIS A 209 -13.76 27.06 -17.43
CA HIS A 209 -15.11 27.21 -16.92
C HIS A 209 -15.12 27.35 -15.40
N PRO A 210 -14.78 28.52 -14.82
CA PRO A 210 -14.70 28.72 -13.37
C PRO A 210 -16.01 28.45 -12.62
N GLU A 211 -17.16 28.54 -13.30
CA GLU A 211 -18.48 28.21 -12.75
C GLU A 211 -18.63 26.76 -12.31
N LEU A 212 -17.76 25.85 -12.78
CA LEU A 212 -17.74 24.45 -12.34
C LEU A 212 -17.31 24.28 -10.88
N LEU A 213 -16.53 25.22 -10.34
CA LEU A 213 -16.11 25.20 -8.93
C LEU A 213 -17.25 25.66 -8.00
N GLU A 214 -18.10 26.61 -8.43
CA GLU A 214 -19.22 27.10 -7.63
C GLU A 214 -20.33 26.07 -7.50
N ALA A 215 -20.48 25.19 -8.51
CA ALA A 215 -21.50 24.14 -8.51
C ALA A 215 -21.25 23.01 -7.50
N ASP A 216 -20.01 22.81 -7.04
CA ASP A 216 -19.66 21.71 -6.13
C ASP A 216 -19.89 22.04 -4.65
N GLY A 217 -20.13 23.32 -4.27
CA GLY A 217 -20.53 23.76 -2.92
C GLY A 217 -19.55 23.36 -1.80
N ILE A 218 -18.34 22.97 -2.14
CA ILE A 218 -17.30 22.54 -1.19
C ILE A 218 -16.41 23.74 -0.91
N ASP A 219 -16.48 24.24 0.31
CA ASP A 219 -15.61 25.31 0.77
C ASP A 219 -14.17 24.81 0.83
N ILE A 220 -13.32 25.30 -0.08
CA ILE A 220 -11.91 24.89 -0.22
C ILE A 220 -11.11 25.21 1.06
N ASN A 221 -11.62 26.13 1.88
CA ASN A 221 -11.00 26.52 3.15
C ASN A 221 -11.14 25.48 4.29
N GLU A 222 -12.03 24.49 4.17
CA GLU A 222 -12.10 23.38 5.14
C GLU A 222 -11.07 22.27 4.89
N SER A 223 -10.37 22.26 3.76
CA SER A 223 -9.33 21.27 3.44
C SER A 223 -7.93 21.65 3.97
N ASP A 224 -7.75 22.84 4.51
CA ASP A 224 -6.64 23.11 5.41
C ASP A 224 -6.90 22.36 6.73
N SER A 225 -6.68 21.04 6.67
CA SER A 225 -6.28 20.34 7.87
C SER A 225 -4.99 21.04 8.33
N GLU A 226 -5.18 22.08 9.18
CA GLU A 226 -4.13 22.48 10.09
C GLU A 226 -3.40 21.20 10.48
N SER A 227 -2.10 21.16 10.25
CA SER A 227 -1.22 20.21 10.87
C SER A 227 -1.33 20.46 12.38
N LYS A 228 -2.43 20.00 12.98
CA LYS A 228 -2.63 20.07 14.42
C LYS A 228 -1.52 19.24 14.99
N LEU A 229 -0.50 19.94 15.45
CA LEU A 229 0.54 19.38 16.32
C LEU A 229 -0.22 18.55 17.37
N PHE A 230 -0.08 17.24 17.30
CA PHE A 230 -0.68 16.37 18.31
C PHE A 230 0.16 16.49 19.58
N ASP A 231 -0.50 16.56 20.70
CA ASP A 231 0.14 16.53 22.02
C ASP A 231 0.50 15.08 22.42
N LEU A 232 1.35 14.94 23.40
CA LEU A 232 1.77 13.64 23.92
C LEU A 232 0.58 12.78 24.36
N GLN A 233 -0.46 13.39 24.91
CA GLN A 233 -1.64 12.69 25.38
C GLN A 233 -2.44 12.07 24.21
N SER A 234 -2.61 12.79 23.11
CA SER A 234 -3.23 12.29 21.90
C SER A 234 -2.47 11.10 21.31
N LEU A 235 -1.13 11.17 21.29
CA LEU A 235 -0.28 10.06 20.84
C LEU A 235 -0.43 8.83 21.76
N MET A 236 -0.43 9.04 23.07
CA MET A 236 -0.63 7.95 24.05
C MET A 236 -2.00 7.28 23.90
N HIS A 237 -3.06 8.05 23.64
CA HIS A 237 -4.40 7.51 23.38
C HIS A 237 -4.41 6.64 22.11
N VAL A 238 -3.79 7.11 21.03
CA VAL A 238 -3.71 6.33 19.78
C VAL A 238 -2.92 5.04 19.98
N ILE A 239 -1.77 5.10 20.67
CA ILE A 239 -0.97 3.90 20.99
C ILE A 239 -1.78 2.92 21.84
N ALA A 240 -2.55 3.41 22.81
CA ALA A 240 -3.43 2.56 23.63
C ALA A 240 -4.52 1.89 22.79
N PHE A 241 -5.20 2.63 21.89
CA PHE A 241 -6.20 2.03 20.98
C PHE A 241 -5.60 1.02 20.03
N VAL A 242 -4.40 1.29 19.48
CA VAL A 242 -3.67 0.32 18.66
C VAL A 242 -3.34 -0.93 19.49
N GLY A 243 -2.81 -0.78 20.70
CA GLY A 243 -2.48 -1.90 21.58
C GLY A 243 -3.71 -2.76 21.97
N ILE A 244 -4.82 -2.11 22.32
CA ILE A 244 -6.08 -2.80 22.64
C ILE A 244 -6.62 -3.53 21.40
N SER A 245 -6.60 -2.86 20.24
CA SER A 245 -7.05 -3.46 18.98
C SER A 245 -6.19 -4.64 18.56
N LEU A 246 -4.88 -4.60 18.78
CA LEU A 246 -3.98 -5.72 18.54
C LEU A 246 -4.34 -6.91 19.44
N GLY A 247 -4.45 -6.68 20.75
CA GLY A 247 -4.76 -7.75 21.71
C GLY A 247 -6.11 -8.42 21.43
N LEU A 248 -7.18 -7.63 21.29
CA LEU A 248 -8.52 -8.16 20.98
C LEU A 248 -8.60 -8.71 19.56
N GLY A 249 -7.87 -8.10 18.62
CA GLY A 249 -7.84 -8.50 17.21
C GLY A 249 -7.30 -9.90 17.00
N THR A 250 -6.33 -10.35 17.79
CA THR A 250 -5.84 -11.74 17.73
C THR A 250 -6.94 -12.74 18.09
N LEU A 251 -7.77 -12.42 19.08
CA LEU A 251 -8.92 -13.26 19.48
C LEU A 251 -9.99 -13.28 18.38
N VAL A 252 -10.31 -12.10 17.81
CA VAL A 252 -11.27 -11.98 16.70
C VAL A 252 -10.76 -12.74 15.47
N SER A 253 -9.48 -12.63 15.14
CA SER A 253 -8.89 -13.36 14.01
C SER A 253 -8.93 -14.87 14.24
N ALA A 254 -8.65 -15.35 15.45
CA ALA A 254 -8.76 -16.76 15.80
C ALA A 254 -10.22 -17.26 15.69
N ALA A 255 -11.19 -16.50 16.18
CA ALA A 255 -12.61 -16.83 16.07
C ALA A 255 -13.09 -16.86 14.61
N LEU A 256 -12.69 -15.88 13.79
CA LEU A 256 -13.00 -15.87 12.35
C LEU A 256 -12.31 -17.03 11.61
N SER A 257 -11.09 -17.35 11.99
CA SER A 257 -10.34 -18.46 11.38
C SER A 257 -10.99 -19.83 11.61
N SER A 258 -11.72 -20.00 12.70
CA SER A 258 -12.47 -21.24 12.95
C SER A 258 -13.67 -21.42 12.00
N VAL A 259 -14.21 -20.32 11.45
CA VAL A 259 -15.38 -20.35 10.56
C VAL A 259 -14.97 -20.26 9.09
N PHE A 260 -14.05 -19.34 8.77
CA PHE A 260 -13.65 -19.01 7.39
C PHE A 260 -12.33 -19.65 6.97
N GLY A 261 -11.69 -20.45 7.84
CA GLY A 261 -10.35 -20.99 7.66
C GLY A 261 -9.25 -19.95 7.99
N PRO A 262 -7.94 -20.32 7.92
CA PRO A 262 -6.85 -19.52 8.45
C PRO A 262 -6.86 -18.07 7.88
N LEU A 263 -6.98 -17.10 8.78
CA LEU A 263 -6.97 -15.67 8.48
C LEU A 263 -5.77 -15.01 9.17
N PRO A 264 -5.07 -14.11 8.49
CA PRO A 264 -4.00 -13.34 9.10
C PRO A 264 -4.48 -12.52 10.32
N ALA A 265 -3.64 -12.42 11.35
CA ALA A 265 -3.99 -11.77 12.61
C ALA A 265 -4.37 -10.27 12.46
N TYR A 266 -3.80 -9.59 11.45
CA TYR A 266 -4.12 -8.17 11.20
C TYR A 266 -5.57 -7.93 10.74
N ILE A 267 -6.25 -8.93 10.16
CA ILE A 267 -7.68 -8.77 9.78
C ILE A 267 -8.53 -8.56 11.02
N GLY A 268 -8.33 -9.36 12.08
CA GLY A 268 -9.02 -9.15 13.35
C GLY A 268 -8.68 -7.81 13.99
N ALA A 269 -7.42 -7.40 13.96
CA ALA A 269 -6.98 -6.13 14.49
C ALA A 269 -7.60 -4.93 13.73
N MET A 270 -7.68 -5.00 12.40
CA MET A 270 -8.40 -4.02 11.58
C MET A 270 -9.88 -3.91 11.95
N ILE A 271 -10.57 -5.05 12.11
CA ILE A 271 -12.00 -5.07 12.47
C ILE A 271 -12.22 -4.44 13.85
N VAL A 272 -11.41 -4.80 14.85
CA VAL A 272 -11.50 -4.20 16.19
C VAL A 272 -11.22 -2.71 16.15
N GLY A 273 -10.19 -2.28 15.40
CA GLY A 273 -9.88 -0.87 15.18
C GLY A 273 -11.06 -0.11 14.55
N ALA A 274 -11.69 -0.68 13.52
CA ALA A 274 -12.89 -0.11 12.90
C ALA A 274 -14.07 -0.02 13.87
N CYS A 275 -14.28 -1.04 14.71
CA CYS A 275 -15.31 -1.01 15.76
C CYS A 275 -15.04 0.11 16.77
N ILE A 276 -13.81 0.24 17.27
CA ILE A 276 -13.41 1.32 18.21
C ILE A 276 -13.62 2.69 17.57
N ARG A 277 -13.21 2.88 16.31
CA ARG A 277 -13.42 4.14 15.58
C ARG A 277 -14.89 4.50 15.50
N ASN A 278 -15.73 3.59 15.07
CA ASN A 278 -17.14 3.88 14.88
C ASN A 278 -17.89 4.03 16.22
N TYR A 279 -17.46 3.31 17.27
CA TYR A 279 -17.95 3.55 18.61
C TYR A 279 -17.59 4.96 19.12
N ALA A 280 -16.35 5.38 18.92
CA ALA A 280 -15.89 6.73 19.27
C ALA A 280 -16.70 7.81 18.52
N ASP A 281 -16.89 7.63 17.21
CA ASP A 281 -17.64 8.56 16.34
C ASP A 281 -19.14 8.62 16.72
N PHE A 282 -19.72 7.49 17.16
CA PHE A 282 -21.14 7.42 17.53
C PHE A 282 -21.43 8.01 18.92
N THR A 283 -20.54 7.75 19.88
CA THR A 283 -20.75 8.19 21.27
C THR A 283 -20.25 9.62 21.52
N GLY A 284 -19.26 10.09 20.74
CA GLY A 284 -18.60 11.37 20.97
C GLY A 284 -17.75 11.47 22.26
N HIS A 285 -17.68 10.38 23.04
CA HIS A 285 -16.92 10.37 24.30
C HIS A 285 -15.41 10.20 24.12
N ILE A 286 -15.00 9.64 22.98
CA ILE A 286 -13.61 9.33 22.66
C ILE A 286 -13.25 10.12 21.41
N SER A 287 -12.16 10.90 21.49
CA SER A 287 -11.60 11.58 20.34
C SER A 287 -10.32 10.87 19.87
N ILE A 288 -10.30 10.43 18.62
CA ILE A 288 -9.12 9.86 17.98
C ILE A 288 -8.48 10.94 17.11
N ASN A 289 -7.31 11.43 17.53
CA ASN A 289 -6.57 12.45 16.80
C ASN A 289 -5.98 11.88 15.52
N GLY A 290 -6.41 12.42 14.36
CA GLY A 290 -5.99 11.95 13.04
C GLY A 290 -4.48 12.10 12.80
N ALA A 291 -3.88 13.23 13.19
CA ALA A 291 -2.45 13.47 13.00
C ALA A 291 -1.58 12.51 13.83
N ALA A 292 -1.98 12.22 15.07
CA ALA A 292 -1.31 11.21 15.89
C ALA A 292 -1.47 9.80 15.31
N LEU A 293 -2.65 9.48 14.76
CA LEU A 293 -2.92 8.19 14.10
C LEU A 293 -2.06 8.03 12.84
N ASP A 294 -1.96 9.08 12.02
CA ASP A 294 -1.11 9.12 10.84
C ASP A 294 0.37 8.97 11.19
N ALA A 295 0.82 9.58 12.30
CA ALA A 295 2.19 9.43 12.76
C ALA A 295 2.52 7.98 13.13
N VAL A 296 1.66 7.32 13.92
CA VAL A 296 1.82 5.90 14.30
C VAL A 296 1.78 5.00 13.07
N SER A 297 0.85 5.26 12.14
CA SER A 297 0.72 4.54 10.88
C SER A 297 1.99 4.63 10.04
N ASN A 298 2.47 5.84 9.78
CA ASN A 298 3.64 6.08 8.94
C ASN A 298 4.94 5.52 9.54
N VAL A 299 5.14 5.64 10.85
CA VAL A 299 6.31 5.05 11.53
C VAL A 299 6.27 3.53 11.42
N SER A 300 5.12 2.91 11.74
CA SER A 300 4.95 1.46 11.64
C SER A 300 5.18 0.96 10.20
N LEU A 301 4.55 1.61 9.21
CA LEU A 301 4.70 1.28 7.79
C LEU A 301 6.15 1.38 7.34
N SER A 302 6.81 2.51 7.61
CA SER A 302 8.17 2.78 7.12
C SER A 302 9.17 1.77 7.65
N ILE A 303 9.11 1.43 8.93
CA ILE A 303 10.06 0.51 9.56
C ILE A 303 9.79 -0.92 9.09
N PHE A 304 8.54 -1.42 9.15
CA PHE A 304 8.26 -2.80 8.75
C PHE A 304 8.53 -3.05 7.26
N VAL A 305 8.20 -2.09 6.39
CA VAL A 305 8.48 -2.21 4.95
C VAL A 305 9.99 -2.21 4.68
N THR A 306 10.77 -1.37 5.39
CA THR A 306 12.22 -1.37 5.26
C THR A 306 12.82 -2.71 5.72
N MET A 307 12.34 -3.27 6.84
CA MET A 307 12.75 -4.61 7.28
C MET A 307 12.43 -5.68 6.23
N ALA A 308 11.23 -5.63 5.66
CA ALA A 308 10.80 -6.55 4.61
C ALA A 308 11.68 -6.45 3.36
N ILE A 309 12.01 -5.23 2.91
CA ILE A 309 12.88 -5.02 1.75
C ILE A 309 14.31 -5.47 2.04
N ASN A 310 14.85 -5.16 3.20
CA ASN A 310 16.20 -5.58 3.59
C ASN A 310 16.36 -7.12 3.60
N SER A 311 15.29 -7.86 3.89
CA SER A 311 15.28 -9.33 3.95
C SER A 311 14.98 -10.01 2.61
N LEU A 312 14.85 -9.25 1.50
CA LEU A 312 14.53 -9.82 0.19
C LEU A 312 15.60 -10.79 -0.33
N LYS A 313 15.14 -11.93 -0.80
CA LYS A 313 15.96 -12.94 -1.46
C LYS A 313 15.97 -12.72 -2.97
N LEU A 314 16.66 -11.67 -3.43
CA LEU A 314 16.63 -11.23 -4.85
C LEU A 314 17.08 -12.31 -5.84
N ALA A 315 17.93 -13.25 -5.43
CA ALA A 315 18.34 -14.37 -6.26
C ALA A 315 17.15 -15.22 -6.76
N GLN A 316 16.06 -15.31 -5.96
CA GLN A 316 14.86 -16.05 -6.33
C GLN A 316 14.01 -15.35 -7.41
N LEU A 317 14.30 -14.08 -7.70
CA LEU A 317 13.58 -13.31 -8.73
C LEU A 317 14.15 -13.48 -10.13
N VAL A 318 15.34 -14.04 -10.28
CA VAL A 318 16.01 -14.15 -11.58
C VAL A 318 15.16 -14.94 -12.58
N ASP A 319 14.69 -16.12 -12.16
CA ASP A 319 13.85 -17.00 -13.00
C ASP A 319 12.42 -16.46 -13.16
N LEU A 320 11.97 -15.59 -12.26
CA LEU A 320 10.65 -14.99 -12.28
C LEU A 320 10.63 -13.63 -13.02
N ALA A 321 11.78 -13.09 -13.43
CA ALA A 321 11.88 -11.74 -13.97
C ALA A 321 10.99 -11.55 -15.21
N LEU A 322 11.06 -12.46 -16.19
CA LEU A 322 10.27 -12.34 -17.41
C LEU A 322 8.76 -12.50 -17.17
N PRO A 323 8.29 -13.53 -16.43
CA PRO A 323 6.87 -13.64 -16.08
C PRO A 323 6.33 -12.45 -15.29
N LEU A 324 7.08 -11.96 -14.30
CA LEU A 324 6.68 -10.79 -13.53
C LEU A 324 6.57 -9.54 -14.40
N MET A 325 7.54 -9.30 -15.29
CA MET A 325 7.50 -8.17 -16.23
C MET A 325 6.28 -8.25 -17.16
N ALA A 326 5.91 -9.44 -17.62
CA ALA A 326 4.71 -9.64 -18.44
C ALA A 326 3.42 -9.29 -17.65
N ILE A 327 3.31 -9.76 -16.40
CA ILE A 327 2.17 -9.44 -15.54
C ILE A 327 2.12 -7.92 -15.29
N LEU A 328 3.22 -7.29 -14.93
CA LEU A 328 3.30 -5.86 -14.63
C LEU A 328 2.96 -4.99 -15.84
N ALA A 329 3.45 -5.35 -17.03
CA ALA A 329 3.10 -4.68 -18.27
C ALA A 329 1.60 -4.78 -18.56
N ALA A 330 1.00 -5.95 -18.36
CA ALA A 330 -0.43 -6.13 -18.50
C ALA A 330 -1.23 -5.30 -17.48
N GLN A 331 -0.78 -5.23 -16.22
CA GLN A 331 -1.41 -4.40 -15.19
C GLN A 331 -1.40 -2.91 -15.59
N MET A 332 -0.31 -2.40 -16.19
CA MET A 332 -0.24 -1.02 -16.67
C MET A 332 -1.26 -0.74 -17.80
N VAL A 333 -1.40 -1.67 -18.73
CA VAL A 333 -2.40 -1.55 -19.80
C VAL A 333 -3.81 -1.60 -19.22
N LEU A 334 -4.09 -2.57 -18.37
CA LEU A 334 -5.39 -2.78 -17.77
C LEU A 334 -5.84 -1.58 -16.93
N ILE A 335 -4.97 -1.03 -16.08
CA ILE A 335 -5.32 0.14 -15.25
C ILE A 335 -5.57 1.39 -16.11
N THR A 336 -4.88 1.51 -17.24
CA THR A 336 -5.15 2.58 -18.21
C THR A 336 -6.55 2.43 -18.80
N ILE A 337 -6.94 1.21 -19.20
CA ILE A 337 -8.32 0.91 -19.66
C ILE A 337 -9.33 1.21 -18.55
N PHE A 338 -9.00 0.86 -17.30
CA PHE A 338 -9.86 1.13 -16.16
C PHE A 338 -10.09 2.63 -15.92
N ALA A 339 -9.08 3.47 -16.11
CA ALA A 339 -9.25 4.92 -16.01
C ALA A 339 -10.23 5.46 -17.08
N TYR A 340 -10.17 4.95 -18.31
CA TYR A 340 -11.18 5.25 -19.34
C TYR A 340 -12.56 4.73 -18.95
N LEU A 341 -12.66 3.54 -18.37
CA LEU A 341 -13.93 2.99 -17.87
C LEU A 341 -14.52 3.88 -16.76
N ILE A 342 -13.70 4.35 -15.81
CA ILE A 342 -14.12 5.31 -14.77
C ILE A 342 -14.66 6.58 -15.43
N TYR A 343 -13.95 7.14 -16.40
CA TYR A 343 -14.43 8.30 -17.15
C TYR A 343 -15.83 8.08 -17.73
N TRP A 344 -16.09 6.92 -18.33
CA TRP A 344 -17.39 6.59 -18.92
C TRP A 344 -18.47 6.32 -17.88
N LEU A 345 -18.16 5.73 -16.75
CA LEU A 345 -19.09 5.40 -15.67
C LEU A 345 -19.50 6.62 -14.84
N PHE A 346 -18.60 7.61 -14.68
CA PHE A 346 -18.76 8.76 -13.79
C PHE A 346 -19.06 10.07 -14.58
N LYS A 347 -20.17 10.09 -15.32
CA LYS A 347 -20.73 11.29 -16.01
C LYS A 347 -19.86 11.92 -17.11
N ARG A 348 -18.70 11.39 -17.46
CA ARG A 348 -17.79 11.90 -18.51
C ARG A 348 -17.43 13.39 -18.34
N ASN A 349 -17.23 13.82 -17.13
CA ASN A 349 -16.86 15.18 -16.76
C ASN A 349 -15.42 15.23 -16.20
N TYR A 350 -14.96 16.41 -15.81
CA TYR A 350 -13.62 16.63 -15.28
C TYR A 350 -13.36 15.81 -14.00
N ASP A 351 -14.35 15.73 -13.08
CA ASP A 351 -14.23 14.93 -11.86
C ASP A 351 -13.94 13.45 -12.18
N SER A 352 -14.61 12.91 -13.23
CA SER A 352 -14.40 11.52 -13.63
C SER A 352 -12.99 11.27 -14.19
N VAL A 353 -12.38 12.25 -14.84
CA VAL A 353 -10.97 12.18 -15.26
C VAL A 353 -10.05 12.19 -14.04
N MET A 354 -10.32 13.06 -13.08
CA MET A 354 -9.56 13.13 -11.83
C MET A 354 -9.67 11.85 -11.02
N LEU A 355 -10.87 11.22 -10.94
CA LEU A 355 -11.07 9.90 -10.34
C LEU A 355 -10.24 8.83 -11.05
N GLY A 356 -10.22 8.83 -12.39
CA GLY A 356 -9.44 7.90 -13.19
C GLY A 356 -7.93 8.05 -12.97
N ALA A 357 -7.42 9.28 -12.94
CA ALA A 357 -6.01 9.55 -12.68
C ALA A 357 -5.61 9.15 -11.24
N GLY A 358 -6.48 9.41 -10.26
CA GLY A 358 -6.33 8.93 -8.90
C GLY A 358 -6.32 7.40 -8.81
N ALA A 359 -7.26 6.74 -9.51
CA ALA A 359 -7.34 5.28 -9.56
C ALA A 359 -6.07 4.63 -10.14
N ILE A 360 -5.43 5.22 -11.16
CA ILE A 360 -4.13 4.76 -11.65
C ILE A 360 -3.08 4.86 -10.55
N GLY A 361 -3.05 5.95 -9.80
CA GLY A 361 -2.05 6.17 -8.77
C GLY A 361 -2.12 5.15 -7.63
N PHE A 362 -3.29 4.97 -7.01
CA PHE A 362 -3.42 3.98 -5.93
C PHE A 362 -3.59 2.55 -6.45
N GLY A 363 -4.09 2.37 -7.66
CA GLY A 363 -4.30 1.06 -8.29
C GLY A 363 -3.06 0.42 -8.91
N LEU A 364 -1.93 1.15 -8.98
CA LEU A 364 -0.58 0.63 -9.27
C LEU A 364 0.39 0.87 -8.12
N GLY A 365 0.04 1.64 -7.11
CA GLY A 365 1.01 2.02 -6.11
C GLY A 365 0.44 2.24 -4.72
N ALA A 366 0.05 3.48 -4.44
CA ALA A 366 -0.49 3.87 -3.14
C ALA A 366 -1.23 5.21 -3.25
N THR A 367 -2.03 5.55 -2.22
CA THR A 367 -2.77 6.82 -2.16
C THR A 367 -1.91 8.07 -2.41
N PRO A 368 -0.68 8.21 -1.89
CA PRO A 368 0.16 9.36 -2.23
C PRO A 368 0.41 9.53 -3.73
N ASN A 369 0.55 8.43 -4.48
CA ASN A 369 0.74 8.48 -5.93
C ASN A 369 -0.52 8.99 -6.65
N ALA A 370 -1.71 8.61 -6.13
CA ALA A 370 -2.98 9.13 -6.62
C ALA A 370 -3.05 10.66 -6.47
N LEU A 371 -2.70 11.16 -5.28
CA LEU A 371 -2.71 12.60 -4.99
C LEU A 371 -1.71 13.37 -5.85
N VAL A 372 -0.52 12.83 -6.09
CA VAL A 372 0.48 13.45 -6.99
C VAL A 372 -0.05 13.55 -8.43
N ASN A 373 -0.70 12.51 -8.95
CA ASN A 373 -1.32 12.53 -10.26
C ASN A 373 -2.42 13.59 -10.36
N MET A 374 -3.28 13.65 -9.34
CA MET A 374 -4.36 14.63 -9.27
C MET A 374 -3.83 16.07 -9.15
N LEU A 375 -2.81 16.31 -8.31
CA LEU A 375 -2.13 17.62 -8.21
C LEU A 375 -1.52 18.05 -9.54
N SER A 376 -0.88 17.12 -10.26
CA SER A 376 -0.31 17.41 -11.57
C SER A 376 -1.36 17.85 -12.60
N LEU A 377 -2.54 17.24 -12.60
CA LEU A 377 -3.65 17.66 -13.44
C LEU A 377 -4.28 18.96 -12.94
N ALA A 378 -4.47 19.08 -11.63
CA ALA A 378 -5.07 20.27 -11.02
C ALA A 378 -4.23 21.53 -11.27
N SER A 379 -2.90 21.43 -11.27
CA SER A 379 -2.00 22.55 -11.58
C SER A 379 -2.17 23.07 -13.01
N LYS A 380 -2.71 22.26 -13.92
CA LYS A 380 -2.90 22.61 -15.33
C LYS A 380 -4.35 22.95 -15.68
N TYR A 381 -5.29 22.25 -15.10
CA TYR A 381 -6.69 22.26 -15.50
C TYR A 381 -7.64 22.74 -14.40
N GLY A 382 -7.13 23.05 -13.21
CA GLY A 382 -7.89 23.49 -12.05
C GLY A 382 -8.21 22.33 -11.06
N PRO A 383 -8.58 22.67 -9.82
CA PRO A 383 -8.86 21.67 -8.78
C PRO A 383 -10.21 20.96 -9.02
N SER A 384 -10.34 19.77 -8.46
CA SER A 384 -11.59 19.01 -8.34
C SER A 384 -11.73 18.51 -6.89
N PRO A 385 -12.31 19.34 -6.00
CA PRO A 385 -12.43 19.03 -4.57
C PRO A 385 -13.20 17.73 -4.31
N LYS A 386 -14.23 17.48 -5.09
CA LYS A 386 -15.07 16.29 -4.99
C LYS A 386 -14.30 15.01 -5.34
N ALA A 387 -13.59 15.00 -6.48
CA ALA A 387 -12.77 13.86 -6.85
C ALA A 387 -11.63 13.65 -5.83
N TRP A 388 -11.05 14.74 -5.31
CA TRP A 388 -10.04 14.70 -4.28
C TRP A 388 -10.54 13.98 -3.02
N LEU A 389 -11.73 14.36 -2.52
CA LEU A 389 -12.34 13.72 -1.36
C LEU A 389 -12.61 12.23 -1.60
N VAL A 390 -13.18 11.88 -2.75
CA VAL A 390 -13.52 10.49 -3.10
C VAL A 390 -12.26 9.62 -3.19
N VAL A 391 -11.23 10.08 -3.91
CA VAL A 391 -9.98 9.32 -4.09
C VAL A 391 -9.23 9.17 -2.77
N SER A 392 -9.13 10.25 -1.98
CA SER A 392 -8.45 10.21 -0.69
C SER A 392 -9.09 9.20 0.26
N LEU A 393 -10.42 9.19 0.38
CA LEU A 393 -11.13 8.30 1.29
C LEU A 393 -11.11 6.84 0.82
N VAL A 394 -11.36 6.60 -0.46
CA VAL A 394 -11.34 5.23 -1.00
C VAL A 394 -9.93 4.66 -0.97
N GLY A 395 -8.94 5.43 -1.41
CA GLY A 395 -7.55 4.99 -1.47
C GLY A 395 -6.86 4.84 -0.11
N ALA A 396 -7.25 5.66 0.90
CA ALA A 396 -6.56 5.65 2.19
C ALA A 396 -6.88 4.42 3.07
N PHE A 397 -8.12 3.90 3.02
CA PHE A 397 -8.51 2.77 3.89
C PHE A 397 -9.57 1.84 3.33
N LEU A 398 -10.57 2.33 2.56
CA LEU A 398 -11.69 1.49 2.10
C LEU A 398 -11.21 0.37 1.18
N ILE A 399 -10.32 0.69 0.27
CA ILE A 399 -9.81 -0.28 -0.70
C ILE A 399 -8.86 -1.27 -0.04
N ASP A 400 -8.03 -0.84 0.89
CA ASP A 400 -7.11 -1.71 1.63
C ASP A 400 -7.88 -2.72 2.48
N PHE A 401 -8.98 -2.27 3.10
CA PHE A 401 -9.87 -3.12 3.87
C PHE A 401 -10.46 -4.24 3.00
N THR A 402 -11.07 -3.89 1.86
CA THR A 402 -11.66 -4.89 0.95
C THR A 402 -10.62 -5.75 0.25
N ASN A 403 -9.46 -5.17 -0.11
CA ASN A 403 -8.37 -5.88 -0.74
C ASN A 403 -7.82 -6.99 0.16
N ALA A 404 -7.64 -6.73 1.46
CA ALA A 404 -7.17 -7.72 2.42
C ALA A 404 -8.07 -8.97 2.45
N PHE A 405 -9.40 -8.78 2.46
CA PHE A 405 -10.35 -9.88 2.41
C PHE A 405 -10.31 -10.63 1.07
N LEU A 406 -10.30 -9.89 -0.05
CA LEU A 406 -10.29 -10.49 -1.38
C LEU A 406 -9.02 -11.28 -1.65
N ILE A 407 -7.86 -10.76 -1.26
CA ILE A 407 -6.58 -11.48 -1.39
C ILE A 407 -6.64 -12.79 -0.61
N THR A 408 -7.08 -12.74 0.65
CA THR A 408 -7.18 -13.94 1.50
C THR A 408 -8.13 -14.98 0.91
N PHE A 409 -9.26 -14.53 0.35
CA PHE A 409 -10.22 -15.42 -0.31
C PHE A 409 -9.65 -16.02 -1.59
N MET A 410 -9.06 -15.20 -2.46
CA MET A 410 -8.53 -15.66 -3.75
C MET A 410 -7.30 -16.56 -3.60
N ALA A 411 -6.43 -16.28 -2.61
CA ALA A 411 -5.28 -17.14 -2.32
C ALA A 411 -5.67 -18.56 -1.85
N LYS A 412 -6.88 -18.74 -1.31
CA LYS A 412 -7.41 -20.07 -0.94
C LYS A 412 -8.00 -20.85 -2.11
N LEU A 413 -8.36 -20.17 -3.20
CA LEU A 413 -8.96 -20.80 -4.39
C LEU A 413 -7.90 -21.37 -5.35
N ILE A 414 -6.63 -21.07 -5.12
CA ILE A 414 -5.50 -21.47 -5.95
C ILE A 414 -4.66 -22.51 -5.22
#